data_53ff6a68ed9268b666be7a4d7c03cc80
#
_entry.id   53ff6a68ed9268b666be7a4d7c03cc80
#
_cell.length_a   1.000
_cell.length_b   1.000
_cell.length_c   1.000
_cell.angle_alpha   90.00
_cell.angle_beta   90.00
_cell.angle_gamma   90.00
#
_symmetry.space_group_name_H-M   'P 1'
#
loop_
_entity.id
_entity.type
_entity.pdbx_description
1 polymer ?
#
loop_
_entity_poly.entity_id
_entity_poly.type
_entity_poly.pdbx_seq_one_letter_code
_entity_poly.pdbx_strand_id
1 'polypeptide(L)'
;MLSQIEDHLFLSFWIEYAQKYLIDAKIGRVLTVALDHIPQIRHLQNVEYRHIRMADVESEELLASQKLQNALDYVEDSVNRGINIVVHCQCGISRSATVVMAYLMRKYKWNVNDSFSFVKARRSCVQPNPSFLRQLEVFQKLDYRCDLLTLRNSKLFKEFECISENPSEVSRSTCDIYSLNESAKLSVGRRFSCKKCRCDLFYDFNILSHNFVVASGQNESVKLAK
;
A
#
# COMPACT_ATOMS: atom_id res chain seq x y z
N MET A 1 -8.39 -10.54 5.62
CA MET A 1 -9.74 -10.50 5.05
C MET A 1 -9.70 -9.71 3.75
N LEU A 2 -10.33 -10.21 2.69
CA LEU A 2 -10.49 -9.50 1.43
C LEU A 2 -11.47 -8.34 1.62
N SER A 3 -11.11 -7.18 1.09
CA SER A 3 -12.00 -6.01 1.02
C SER A 3 -12.31 -5.74 -0.45
N GLN A 4 -13.56 -5.80 -0.83
CA GLN A 4 -13.99 -5.37 -2.17
C GLN A 4 -13.95 -3.84 -2.21
N ILE A 5 -13.22 -3.30 -3.17
CA ILE A 5 -13.06 -1.85 -3.35
C ILE A 5 -14.06 -1.32 -4.38
N GLU A 6 -14.17 -2.02 -5.50
CA GLU A 6 -15.20 -1.81 -6.51
C GLU A 6 -15.45 -3.13 -7.27
N ASP A 7 -16.28 -3.11 -8.30
CA ASP A 7 -16.54 -4.28 -9.14
C ASP A 7 -15.22 -4.81 -9.72
N HIS A 8 -15.01 -6.11 -9.55
CA HIS A 8 -13.81 -6.85 -9.97
C HIS A 8 -12.50 -6.46 -9.27
N LEU A 9 -12.47 -5.50 -8.33
CA LEU A 9 -11.25 -5.07 -7.64
C LEU A 9 -11.31 -5.30 -6.14
N PHE A 10 -10.35 -6.08 -5.63
CA PHE A 10 -10.22 -6.42 -4.22
C PHE A 10 -8.85 -6.02 -3.68
N LEU A 11 -8.81 -5.65 -2.41
CA LEU A 11 -7.60 -5.31 -1.66
C LEU A 11 -7.46 -6.23 -0.45
N SER A 12 -6.24 -6.73 -0.20
CA SER A 12 -5.98 -7.64 0.92
C SER A 12 -4.58 -7.48 1.53
N PHE A 13 -4.40 -8.14 2.68
CA PHE A 13 -3.09 -8.47 3.23
C PHE A 13 -2.55 -9.76 2.60
N TRP A 14 -1.41 -10.28 3.09
CA TRP A 14 -0.78 -11.51 2.59
C TRP A 14 -1.76 -12.69 2.52
N ILE A 15 -1.92 -13.29 1.35
CA ILE A 15 -3.00 -14.24 1.05
C ILE A 15 -2.52 -15.67 0.82
N GLU A 16 -1.25 -15.98 1.10
CA GLU A 16 -0.66 -17.31 0.85
C GLU A 16 -1.50 -18.47 1.41
N TYR A 17 -2.14 -18.24 2.56
CA TYR A 17 -2.99 -19.24 3.24
C TYR A 17 -4.49 -18.89 3.17
N ALA A 18 -4.86 -17.94 2.33
CA ALA A 18 -6.23 -17.42 2.23
C ALA A 18 -7.02 -17.99 1.05
N GLN A 19 -6.65 -19.16 0.54
CA GLN A 19 -7.19 -19.78 -0.68
C GLN A 19 -8.72 -19.84 -0.68
N LYS A 20 -9.35 -20.18 0.45
CA LYS A 20 -10.82 -20.20 0.57
C LYS A 20 -11.44 -18.87 0.18
N TYR A 21 -10.90 -17.75 0.68
CA TYR A 21 -11.44 -16.42 0.36
C TYR A 21 -11.27 -16.05 -1.11
N LEU A 22 -10.20 -16.54 -1.77
CA LEU A 22 -10.00 -16.34 -3.20
C LEU A 22 -11.04 -17.10 -4.02
N ILE A 23 -11.36 -18.34 -3.61
CA ILE A 23 -12.38 -19.17 -4.25
C ILE A 23 -13.78 -18.56 -4.06
N ASP A 24 -14.13 -18.20 -2.83
CA ASP A 24 -15.43 -17.63 -2.48
C ASP A 24 -15.69 -16.31 -3.24
N ALA A 25 -14.66 -15.48 -3.40
CA ALA A 25 -14.72 -14.23 -4.16
C ALA A 25 -14.50 -14.41 -5.67
N LYS A 26 -14.37 -15.66 -6.15
CA LYS A 26 -14.12 -16.00 -7.57
C LYS A 26 -12.95 -15.21 -8.16
N ILE A 27 -11.85 -15.09 -7.40
CA ILE A 27 -10.65 -14.38 -7.84
C ILE A 27 -10.01 -15.16 -9.00
N GLY A 28 -9.86 -14.50 -10.14
CA GLY A 28 -9.17 -15.05 -11.31
C GLY A 28 -7.72 -14.55 -11.45
N ARG A 29 -7.39 -13.43 -10.79
CA ARG A 29 -6.05 -12.83 -10.83
C ARG A 29 -5.59 -12.34 -9.48
N VAL A 30 -4.29 -12.54 -9.20
CA VAL A 30 -3.62 -12.07 -7.99
C VAL A 30 -2.44 -11.19 -8.38
N LEU A 31 -2.41 -9.96 -7.87
CA LEU A 31 -1.27 -9.06 -7.95
C LEU A 31 -0.60 -8.94 -6.58
N THR A 32 0.59 -9.50 -6.47
CA THR A 32 1.44 -9.37 -5.27
C THR A 32 2.38 -8.18 -5.44
N VAL A 33 2.27 -7.18 -4.57
CA VAL A 33 3.18 -6.03 -4.50
C VAL A 33 3.94 -6.06 -3.17
N ALA A 34 5.00 -6.86 -3.14
CA ALA A 34 5.78 -7.14 -1.93
C ALA A 34 7.23 -7.50 -2.29
N LEU A 35 8.10 -7.62 -1.29
CA LEU A 35 9.46 -8.11 -1.51
C LEU A 35 9.45 -9.58 -1.93
N ASP A 36 8.61 -10.39 -1.26
CA ASP A 36 8.47 -11.80 -1.49
C ASP A 36 7.30 -12.11 -2.41
N HIS A 37 7.37 -13.22 -3.12
CA HIS A 37 6.29 -13.76 -3.94
C HIS A 37 5.59 -14.91 -3.22
N ILE A 38 4.36 -15.21 -3.62
CA ILE A 38 3.66 -16.41 -3.15
C ILE A 38 4.28 -17.63 -3.85
N PRO A 39 4.75 -18.65 -3.10
CA PRO A 39 5.32 -19.86 -3.71
C PRO A 39 4.33 -20.54 -4.64
N GLN A 40 4.81 -21.06 -5.79
CA GLN A 40 3.95 -21.70 -6.79
C GLN A 40 3.12 -22.85 -6.21
N ILE A 41 3.65 -23.60 -5.24
CA ILE A 41 2.93 -24.68 -4.57
C ILE A 41 1.65 -24.21 -3.84
N ARG A 42 1.52 -22.91 -3.61
CA ARG A 42 0.35 -22.27 -2.99
C ARG A 42 -0.62 -21.66 -4.00
N HIS A 43 -0.25 -21.66 -5.29
CA HIS A 43 -1.13 -21.13 -6.32
C HIS A 43 -2.37 -22.02 -6.51
N LEU A 44 -3.51 -21.37 -6.65
CA LEU A 44 -4.74 -22.06 -7.07
C LEU A 44 -4.69 -22.33 -8.57
N GLN A 45 -5.25 -23.48 -8.97
CA GLN A 45 -5.47 -23.76 -10.38
C GLN A 45 -6.45 -22.71 -10.96
N ASN A 46 -6.24 -22.32 -12.21
CA ASN A 46 -7.05 -21.34 -12.94
C ASN A 46 -7.01 -19.90 -12.35
N VAL A 47 -6.04 -19.59 -11.50
CA VAL A 47 -5.76 -18.22 -11.02
C VAL A 47 -4.41 -17.78 -11.55
N GLU A 48 -4.38 -16.63 -12.23
CA GLU A 48 -3.14 -16.04 -12.73
C GLU A 48 -2.48 -15.21 -11.62
N TYR A 49 -1.20 -15.44 -11.36
CA TYR A 49 -0.42 -14.74 -10.34
C TYR A 49 0.63 -13.85 -10.99
N ARG A 50 0.66 -12.58 -10.61
CA ARG A 50 1.72 -11.63 -10.98
C ARG A 50 2.37 -11.07 -9.74
N HIS A 51 3.69 -10.97 -9.76
CA HIS A 51 4.49 -10.37 -8.70
C HIS A 51 5.24 -9.15 -9.21
N ILE A 52 5.11 -8.05 -8.47
CA ILE A 52 5.91 -6.84 -8.66
C ILE A 52 6.67 -6.61 -7.35
N ARG A 53 7.99 -6.77 -7.41
CA ARG A 53 8.85 -6.58 -6.25
C ARG A 53 8.84 -5.11 -5.82
N MET A 54 8.34 -4.86 -4.60
CA MET A 54 8.16 -3.52 -4.05
C MET A 54 8.47 -3.52 -2.56
N ALA A 55 9.36 -2.66 -2.11
CA ALA A 55 9.65 -2.44 -0.69
C ALA A 55 8.66 -1.39 -0.11
N ASP A 56 8.43 -1.42 1.19
CA ASP A 56 7.63 -0.40 1.88
C ASP A 56 8.56 0.56 2.64
N VAL A 57 9.36 1.29 1.86
CA VAL A 57 10.37 2.23 2.36
C VAL A 57 10.26 3.55 1.61
N GLU A 58 10.76 4.62 2.22
CA GLU A 58 10.66 5.96 1.62
C GLU A 58 11.46 6.11 0.32
N SER A 59 12.54 5.34 0.16
CA SER A 59 13.38 5.33 -1.03
C SER A 59 12.85 4.46 -2.18
N GLU A 60 11.69 3.80 -2.00
CA GLU A 60 11.11 2.99 -3.08
C GLU A 60 10.52 3.88 -4.17
N GLU A 61 11.01 3.69 -5.39
CA GLU A 61 10.59 4.44 -6.57
C GLU A 61 9.49 3.69 -7.33
N LEU A 62 8.27 4.22 -7.32
CA LEU A 62 7.13 3.63 -8.01
C LEU A 62 7.05 4.06 -9.47
N LEU A 63 7.36 5.33 -9.73
CA LEU A 63 7.22 5.96 -11.04
C LEU A 63 8.43 5.63 -11.92
N ALA A 64 9.64 6.01 -11.52
CA ALA A 64 10.87 5.83 -12.28
C ALA A 64 11.13 4.35 -12.62
N SER A 65 10.90 3.47 -11.66
CA SER A 65 11.09 2.03 -11.82
C SER A 65 10.01 1.33 -12.66
N GLN A 66 9.00 2.05 -13.15
CA GLN A 66 7.85 1.53 -13.90
C GLN A 66 6.99 0.51 -13.13
N LYS A 67 7.21 0.34 -11.83
CA LYS A 67 6.44 -0.59 -11.00
C LYS A 67 4.97 -0.23 -10.96
N LEU A 68 4.68 1.09 -10.83
CA LEU A 68 3.31 1.57 -10.82
C LEU A 68 2.64 1.36 -12.17
N GLN A 69 3.30 1.69 -13.29
CA GLN A 69 2.74 1.46 -14.62
C GLN A 69 2.40 -0.01 -14.84
N ASN A 70 3.34 -0.91 -14.56
CA ASN A 70 3.13 -2.35 -14.70
C ASN A 70 1.99 -2.90 -13.83
N ALA A 71 1.82 -2.34 -12.63
CA ALA A 71 0.72 -2.70 -11.74
C ALA A 71 -0.62 -2.22 -12.29
N LEU A 72 -0.68 -0.98 -12.75
CA LEU A 72 -1.89 -0.37 -13.30
C LEU A 72 -2.36 -1.09 -14.57
N ASP A 73 -1.44 -1.40 -15.48
CA ASP A 73 -1.77 -2.12 -16.72
C ASP A 73 -2.41 -3.48 -16.42
N TYR A 74 -1.89 -4.18 -15.42
CA TYR A 74 -2.45 -5.47 -15.02
C TYR A 74 -3.81 -5.37 -14.33
N VAL A 75 -3.99 -4.37 -13.48
CA VAL A 75 -5.29 -4.11 -12.82
C VAL A 75 -6.33 -3.68 -13.85
N GLU A 76 -5.99 -2.74 -14.74
CA GLU A 76 -6.88 -2.24 -15.79
C GLU A 76 -7.32 -3.36 -16.74
N ASP A 77 -6.37 -4.17 -17.24
CA ASP A 77 -6.71 -5.32 -18.11
C ASP A 77 -7.64 -6.30 -17.39
N SER A 78 -7.41 -6.55 -16.09
CA SER A 78 -8.25 -7.47 -15.33
C SER A 78 -9.68 -6.95 -15.20
N VAL A 79 -9.84 -5.71 -14.75
CA VAL A 79 -11.16 -5.10 -14.56
C VAL A 79 -11.91 -4.94 -15.87
N ASN A 80 -11.24 -4.49 -16.94
CA ASN A 80 -11.85 -4.33 -18.26
C ASN A 80 -12.34 -5.65 -18.87
N ARG A 81 -11.72 -6.76 -18.50
CA ARG A 81 -12.14 -8.12 -18.90
C ARG A 81 -13.15 -8.75 -17.95
N GLY A 82 -13.59 -8.05 -16.91
CA GLY A 82 -14.51 -8.58 -15.91
C GLY A 82 -13.92 -9.70 -15.04
N ILE A 83 -12.58 -9.75 -14.91
CA ILE A 83 -11.87 -10.74 -14.10
C ILE A 83 -11.66 -10.15 -12.70
N ASN A 84 -12.15 -10.85 -11.68
CA ASN A 84 -11.91 -10.45 -10.29
C ASN A 84 -10.42 -10.53 -9.97
N ILE A 85 -9.83 -9.38 -9.63
CA ILE A 85 -8.44 -9.27 -9.23
C ILE A 85 -8.34 -8.86 -7.77
N VAL A 86 -7.41 -9.50 -7.04
CA VAL A 86 -6.98 -9.05 -5.72
C VAL A 86 -5.57 -8.46 -5.80
N VAL A 87 -5.43 -7.24 -5.31
CA VAL A 87 -4.12 -6.60 -5.09
C VAL A 87 -3.77 -6.75 -3.62
N HIS A 88 -2.61 -7.32 -3.32
CA HIS A 88 -2.19 -7.52 -1.94
C HIS A 88 -0.70 -7.23 -1.73
N CYS A 89 -0.34 -6.98 -0.48
CA CYS A 89 1.02 -6.89 -0.01
C CYS A 89 1.15 -7.62 1.34
N GLN A 90 2.18 -7.34 2.13
CA GLN A 90 2.35 -7.98 3.42
C GLN A 90 1.17 -7.70 4.38
N CYS A 91 0.84 -6.43 4.62
CA CYS A 91 -0.19 -6.02 5.58
C CYS A 91 -1.49 -5.53 4.92
N GLY A 92 -1.47 -5.24 3.63
CA GLY A 92 -2.61 -4.64 2.93
C GLY A 92 -2.89 -3.21 3.41
N ILE A 93 -1.84 -2.48 3.82
CA ILE A 93 -1.90 -1.15 4.44
C ILE A 93 -1.33 -0.09 3.50
N SER A 94 -0.14 -0.31 2.93
CA SER A 94 0.59 0.70 2.18
C SER A 94 0.75 0.35 0.70
N ARG A 95 1.63 -0.56 0.31
CA ARG A 95 1.97 -0.88 -1.10
C ARG A 95 0.76 -1.23 -1.98
N SER A 96 -0.04 -2.20 -1.57
CA SER A 96 -1.24 -2.62 -2.31
C SER A 96 -2.31 -1.53 -2.33
N ALA A 97 -2.46 -0.80 -1.23
CA ALA A 97 -3.37 0.34 -1.15
C ALA A 97 -2.97 1.45 -2.13
N THR A 98 -1.66 1.74 -2.25
CA THR A 98 -1.12 2.73 -3.20
C THR A 98 -1.47 2.37 -4.65
N VAL A 99 -1.30 1.11 -5.05
CA VAL A 99 -1.66 0.65 -6.40
C VAL A 99 -3.16 0.80 -6.65
N VAL A 100 -3.99 0.40 -5.69
CA VAL A 100 -5.46 0.53 -5.80
C VAL A 100 -5.88 2.00 -5.88
N MET A 101 -5.29 2.88 -5.04
CA MET A 101 -5.54 4.31 -5.10
C MET A 101 -5.16 4.90 -6.47
N ALA A 102 -3.97 4.56 -6.98
CA ALA A 102 -3.50 5.03 -8.29
C ALA A 102 -4.45 4.61 -9.43
N TYR A 103 -4.95 3.38 -9.38
CA TYR A 103 -5.94 2.90 -10.33
C TYR A 103 -7.23 3.74 -10.29
N LEU A 104 -7.79 3.97 -9.10
CA LEU A 104 -8.99 4.79 -8.93
C LEU A 104 -8.76 6.24 -9.36
N MET A 105 -7.61 6.81 -9.03
CA MET A 105 -7.20 8.15 -9.46
C MET A 105 -7.19 8.25 -10.99
N ARG A 106 -6.59 7.27 -11.70
CA ARG A 106 -6.54 7.24 -13.16
C ARG A 106 -7.93 7.09 -13.77
N LYS A 107 -8.73 6.16 -13.23
CA LYS A 107 -10.07 5.83 -13.74
C LYS A 107 -11.07 6.97 -13.57
N TYR A 108 -11.11 7.59 -12.38
CA TYR A 108 -12.11 8.59 -12.03
C TYR A 108 -11.58 10.02 -12.06
N LYS A 109 -10.31 10.21 -12.39
CA LYS A 109 -9.63 11.52 -12.31
C LYS A 109 -9.68 12.13 -10.91
N TRP A 110 -9.66 11.28 -9.90
CA TRP A 110 -9.66 11.71 -8.50
C TRP A 110 -8.29 12.19 -8.04
N ASN A 111 -8.29 13.13 -7.12
CA ASN A 111 -7.08 13.48 -6.39
C ASN A 111 -6.70 12.40 -5.36
N VAL A 112 -5.53 12.55 -4.74
CA VAL A 112 -5.02 11.60 -3.75
C VAL A 112 -5.96 11.45 -2.56
N ASN A 113 -6.53 12.57 -2.05
CA ASN A 113 -7.40 12.57 -0.88
C ASN A 113 -8.73 11.84 -1.13
N ASP A 114 -9.35 12.06 -2.30
CA ASP A 114 -10.60 11.39 -2.66
C ASP A 114 -10.39 9.89 -2.78
N SER A 115 -9.33 9.47 -3.48
CA SER A 115 -9.00 8.06 -3.64
C SER A 115 -8.66 7.40 -2.31
N PHE A 116 -7.89 8.10 -1.45
CA PHE A 116 -7.56 7.63 -0.11
C PHE A 116 -8.81 7.43 0.75
N SER A 117 -9.69 8.43 0.80
CA SER A 117 -10.93 8.40 1.58
C SER A 117 -11.84 7.27 1.12
N PHE A 118 -11.96 7.06 -0.19
CA PHE A 118 -12.76 5.99 -0.78
C PHE A 118 -12.24 4.59 -0.41
N VAL A 119 -10.92 4.38 -0.50
CA VAL A 119 -10.31 3.09 -0.16
C VAL A 119 -10.36 2.86 1.34
N LYS A 120 -10.09 3.89 2.15
CA LYS A 120 -10.12 3.82 3.61
C LYS A 120 -11.51 3.51 4.18
N ALA A 121 -12.56 4.00 3.54
CA ALA A 121 -13.94 3.67 3.92
C ALA A 121 -14.25 2.16 3.76
N ARG A 122 -13.60 1.47 2.81
CA ARG A 122 -13.77 0.04 2.54
C ARG A 122 -12.79 -0.84 3.27
N ARG A 123 -11.64 -0.28 3.61
CA ARG A 123 -10.57 -0.95 4.36
C ARG A 123 -9.91 0.07 5.30
N SER A 124 -10.39 0.14 6.52
CA SER A 124 -10.04 1.18 7.51
C SER A 124 -8.56 1.23 7.90
N CYS A 125 -7.83 0.10 7.75
CA CYS A 125 -6.40 0.04 8.07
C CYS A 125 -5.49 0.63 6.98
N VAL A 126 -6.02 1.11 5.86
CA VAL A 126 -5.21 1.68 4.76
C VAL A 126 -4.50 2.94 5.22
N GLN A 127 -3.19 2.94 5.00
CA GLN A 127 -2.29 4.05 5.29
C GLN A 127 -1.00 3.91 4.47
N PRO A 128 -0.97 4.40 3.23
CA PRO A 128 0.24 4.40 2.42
C PRO A 128 1.36 5.17 3.10
N ASN A 129 2.62 4.76 2.86
CA ASN A 129 3.74 5.51 3.38
C ASN A 129 3.82 6.91 2.74
N PRO A 130 4.45 7.88 3.43
CA PRO A 130 4.47 9.28 2.96
C PRO A 130 5.11 9.45 1.57
N SER A 131 6.15 8.70 1.26
CA SER A 131 6.78 8.77 -0.06
C SER A 131 5.85 8.32 -1.18
N PHE A 132 5.06 7.28 -0.93
CA PHE A 132 4.08 6.81 -1.91
C PHE A 132 2.98 7.85 -2.15
N LEU A 133 2.51 8.53 -1.10
CA LEU A 133 1.54 9.61 -1.26
C LEU A 133 2.10 10.75 -2.11
N ARG A 134 3.36 11.18 -1.84
CA ARG A 134 4.03 12.20 -2.66
C ARG A 134 4.17 11.76 -4.13
N GLN A 135 4.51 10.49 -4.38
CA GLN A 135 4.58 9.97 -5.74
C GLN A 135 3.20 9.91 -6.42
N LEU A 136 2.12 9.65 -5.69
CA LEU A 136 0.77 9.76 -6.22
C LEU A 136 0.37 11.21 -6.55
N GLU A 137 0.83 12.20 -5.79
CA GLU A 137 0.64 13.63 -6.14
C GLU A 137 1.35 13.98 -7.45
N VAL A 138 2.59 13.50 -7.64
CA VAL A 138 3.30 13.66 -8.91
C VAL A 138 2.55 12.96 -10.05
N PHE A 139 2.08 11.74 -9.83
CA PHE A 139 1.27 10.99 -10.78
C PHE A 139 -0.01 11.76 -11.18
N GLN A 140 -0.70 12.38 -10.22
CA GLN A 140 -1.84 13.25 -10.49
C GLN A 140 -1.47 14.45 -11.37
N LYS A 141 -0.37 15.15 -11.04
CA LYS A 141 0.13 16.32 -11.81
C LYS A 141 0.60 15.94 -13.23
N LEU A 142 0.92 14.67 -13.46
CA LEU A 142 1.25 14.09 -14.77
C LEU A 142 -0.01 13.59 -15.53
N ASP A 143 -1.19 14.06 -15.16
CA ASP A 143 -2.47 13.61 -15.70
C ASP A 143 -2.63 12.08 -15.64
N TYR A 144 -2.22 11.50 -14.51
CA TYR A 144 -2.29 10.05 -14.22
C TYR A 144 -1.52 9.16 -15.20
N ARG A 145 -0.45 9.72 -15.77
CA ARG A 145 0.46 9.03 -16.69
C ARG A 145 1.79 8.78 -15.99
N CYS A 146 2.30 7.56 -16.11
CA CYS A 146 3.61 7.18 -15.57
C CYS A 146 4.41 6.28 -16.52
N ASP A 147 4.08 6.34 -17.81
CA ASP A 147 4.90 5.73 -18.85
C ASP A 147 6.25 6.44 -18.98
N LEU A 148 7.29 5.71 -19.42
CA LEU A 148 8.66 6.20 -19.50
C LEU A 148 8.79 7.48 -20.36
N LEU A 149 8.00 7.59 -21.43
CA LEU A 149 8.07 8.75 -22.32
C LEU A 149 7.55 10.00 -21.62
N THR A 150 6.42 9.89 -20.94
CA THR A 150 5.85 10.97 -20.13
C THR A 150 6.82 11.43 -19.04
N LEU A 151 7.40 10.49 -18.29
CA LEU A 151 8.33 10.79 -17.20
C LEU A 151 9.59 11.51 -17.73
N ARG A 152 10.23 10.98 -18.77
CA ARG A 152 11.44 11.58 -19.36
C ARG A 152 11.24 13.00 -19.88
N ASN A 153 10.05 13.30 -20.38
CA ASN A 153 9.72 14.62 -20.94
C ASN A 153 9.19 15.60 -19.88
N SER A 154 8.87 15.12 -18.70
CA SER A 154 8.31 15.95 -17.63
C SER A 154 9.41 16.69 -16.86
N LYS A 155 9.34 18.02 -16.86
CA LYS A 155 10.17 18.87 -15.99
C LYS A 155 9.85 18.62 -14.52
N LEU A 156 8.57 18.49 -14.20
CA LEU A 156 8.08 18.26 -12.86
C LEU A 156 8.60 16.93 -12.27
N PHE A 157 8.69 15.88 -13.09
CA PHE A 157 9.23 14.61 -12.63
C PHE A 157 10.74 14.70 -12.36
N LYS A 158 11.48 15.39 -13.21
CA LYS A 158 12.92 15.65 -13.00
C LYS A 158 13.18 16.46 -11.74
N GLU A 159 12.38 17.48 -11.46
CA GLU A 159 12.45 18.25 -10.20
C GLU A 159 12.17 17.35 -8.98
N PHE A 160 11.20 16.46 -9.08
CA PHE A 160 10.89 15.49 -8.02
C PHE A 160 12.06 14.52 -7.77
N GLU A 161 12.70 13.98 -8.82
CA GLU A 161 13.87 13.13 -8.68
C GLU A 161 15.04 13.85 -7.99
N CYS A 162 15.34 15.09 -8.39
CA CYS A 162 16.41 15.90 -7.76
C CYS A 162 16.17 16.13 -6.26
N ILE A 163 14.91 16.33 -5.85
CA ILE A 163 14.53 16.52 -4.43
C ILE A 163 14.71 15.21 -3.66
N SER A 164 14.38 14.07 -4.25
CA SER A 164 14.50 12.76 -3.59
C SER A 164 15.96 12.34 -3.38
N GLU A 165 16.87 12.79 -4.22
CA GLU A 165 18.33 12.57 -4.08
C GLU A 165 18.97 13.46 -3.01
N ASN A 166 18.42 14.67 -2.74
CA ASN A 166 18.92 15.64 -1.78
C ASN A 166 17.84 16.09 -0.76
N PRO A 167 17.51 15.27 0.25
CA PRO A 167 16.43 15.55 1.20
C PRO A 167 16.62 16.80 2.06
N SER A 168 17.84 17.37 2.12
CA SER A 168 18.19 18.52 2.96
C SER A 168 17.68 19.89 2.45
N GLU A 169 17.23 19.97 1.21
CA GLU A 169 16.77 21.23 0.57
C GLU A 169 15.23 21.38 0.52
N VAL A 170 14.47 20.46 1.08
CA VAL A 170 13.01 20.53 1.05
C VAL A 170 12.51 21.60 2.00
N SER A 171 12.26 22.80 1.46
CA SER A 171 11.47 23.80 2.15
C SER A 171 10.05 23.27 2.43
N ARG A 172 9.59 23.46 3.65
CA ARG A 172 8.37 22.93 4.31
C ARG A 172 7.02 23.29 3.65
N SER A 173 6.93 23.55 2.36
CA SER A 173 5.77 24.22 1.78
C SER A 173 4.81 23.35 0.94
N THR A 174 4.90 22.02 0.91
CA THR A 174 3.97 21.25 0.07
C THR A 174 3.60 19.89 0.63
N CYS A 175 2.94 19.83 1.77
CA CYS A 175 2.14 18.66 2.15
C CYS A 175 0.96 19.06 3.05
N ASP A 176 -0.05 19.68 2.46
CA ASP A 176 -1.31 20.00 3.16
C ASP A 176 -2.13 18.74 3.53
N ILE A 177 -1.70 17.54 3.08
CA ILE A 177 -2.33 16.27 3.45
C ILE A 177 -2.17 15.98 4.95
N TYR A 178 -1.13 16.51 5.60
CA TYR A 178 -0.94 16.36 7.04
C TYR A 178 -1.72 17.37 7.87
N SER A 179 -2.15 18.50 7.29
CA SER A 179 -2.93 19.52 7.99
C SER A 179 -4.40 19.14 8.16
N LEU A 180 -4.95 18.23 7.39
CA LEU A 180 -6.33 17.74 7.55
C LEU A 180 -6.52 16.80 8.74
N ASN A 181 -5.46 16.39 9.40
CA ASN A 181 -5.48 15.55 10.59
C ASN A 181 -5.13 16.31 11.89
N GLU A 182 -5.21 17.62 11.94
CA GLU A 182 -5.04 18.35 13.21
C GLU A 182 -6.13 18.06 14.25
N SER A 183 -7.26 17.47 13.85
CA SER A 183 -8.26 16.94 14.78
C SER A 183 -7.95 15.50 15.27
N ALA A 184 -7.03 14.83 14.64
CA ALA A 184 -6.45 13.57 15.06
C ALA A 184 -4.95 13.77 15.24
N LYS A 185 -4.54 14.39 16.34
CA LYS A 185 -3.22 14.15 16.93
C LYS A 185 -3.14 12.68 17.31
N LEU A 186 -3.12 11.80 16.31
CA LEU A 186 -2.59 10.47 16.47
C LEU A 186 -1.13 10.70 16.82
N SER A 187 -0.81 10.53 18.10
CA SER A 187 0.55 10.38 18.59
C SER A 187 1.29 9.54 17.57
N VAL A 188 2.38 10.07 17.04
CA VAL A 188 3.31 9.28 16.21
C VAL A 188 3.68 8.11 17.09
N GLY A 189 3.09 6.94 16.82
CA GLY A 189 3.25 5.77 17.65
C GLY A 189 4.74 5.40 17.73
N ARG A 190 5.16 4.80 18.83
CA ARG A 190 6.53 4.33 18.97
C ARG A 190 6.85 3.36 17.86
N ARG A 191 7.93 3.63 17.14
CA ARG A 191 8.47 2.78 16.09
C ARG A 191 9.33 1.67 16.71
N PHE A 192 9.08 0.44 16.34
CA PHE A 192 9.87 -0.73 16.72
C PHE A 192 10.71 -1.17 15.53
N SER A 193 12.01 -1.12 15.68
CA SER A 193 12.97 -1.46 14.61
C SER A 193 13.85 -2.65 15.04
N CYS A 194 14.29 -3.44 14.07
CA CYS A 194 15.23 -4.52 14.29
C CYS A 194 16.58 -3.97 14.78
N LYS A 195 17.07 -4.44 15.93
CA LYS A 195 18.39 -4.00 16.48
C LYS A 195 19.55 -4.33 15.56
N LYS A 196 19.45 -5.37 14.73
CA LYS A 196 20.53 -5.86 13.89
C LYS A 196 20.61 -5.14 12.55
N CYS A 197 19.49 -5.00 11.83
CA CYS A 197 19.45 -4.38 10.50
C CYS A 197 18.81 -2.99 10.47
N ARG A 198 18.28 -2.51 11.62
CA ARG A 198 17.58 -1.23 11.80
C ARG A 198 16.33 -1.05 10.92
N CYS A 199 15.88 -2.10 10.24
CA CYS A 199 14.63 -2.07 9.52
C CYS A 199 13.46 -1.91 10.48
N ASP A 200 12.49 -1.09 10.11
CA ASP A 200 11.25 -0.93 10.89
C ASP A 200 10.45 -2.22 10.84
N LEU A 201 10.02 -2.68 12.00
CA LEU A 201 9.24 -3.90 12.15
C LEU A 201 7.74 -3.58 12.22
N PHE A 202 7.36 -2.69 13.13
CA PHE A 202 5.98 -2.25 13.33
C PHE A 202 5.94 -0.97 14.19
N TYR A 203 4.76 -0.37 14.27
CA TYR A 203 4.46 0.74 15.17
C TYR A 203 3.54 0.26 16.30
N ASP A 204 3.50 0.97 17.43
CA ASP A 204 2.66 0.61 18.59
C ASP A 204 1.15 0.55 18.26
N PHE A 205 0.68 1.34 17.29
CA PHE A 205 -0.71 1.23 16.81
C PHE A 205 -0.98 -0.06 15.99
N ASN A 206 0.04 -0.81 15.60
CA ASN A 206 -0.10 -2.13 14.99
C ASN A 206 -0.25 -3.23 16.07
N ILE A 207 -0.07 -2.89 17.34
CA ILE A 207 -0.25 -3.80 18.44
C ILE A 207 -1.74 -3.82 18.81
N LEU A 208 -2.41 -4.93 18.53
CA LEU A 208 -3.78 -5.13 18.99
C LEU A 208 -3.77 -5.21 20.52
N SER A 209 -4.48 -4.30 21.19
CA SER A 209 -4.73 -4.43 22.62
C SER A 209 -5.67 -5.62 22.84
N HIS A 210 -5.10 -6.72 23.31
CA HIS A 210 -5.90 -7.85 23.79
C HIS A 210 -6.31 -7.56 25.23
N ASN A 211 -7.58 -7.29 25.45
CA ASN A 211 -8.15 -7.35 26.78
C ASN A 211 -8.26 -8.84 27.14
N PHE A 212 -7.27 -9.36 27.86
CA PHE A 212 -7.43 -10.61 28.54
C PHE A 212 -8.43 -10.37 29.68
N VAL A 213 -9.63 -10.93 29.57
CA VAL A 213 -10.49 -11.16 30.72
C VAL A 213 -9.80 -12.26 31.52
N VAL A 214 -9.01 -11.90 32.52
CA VAL A 214 -8.49 -12.83 33.50
C VAL A 214 -9.69 -13.23 34.36
N ALA A 215 -10.19 -14.43 34.15
CA ALA A 215 -11.04 -15.05 35.13
C ALA A 215 -10.24 -15.14 36.46
N SER A 216 -10.80 -14.53 37.49
CA SER A 216 -10.28 -14.38 38.84
C SER A 216 -9.40 -15.53 39.34
N GLY A 217 -8.14 -15.25 39.63
CA GLY A 217 -7.30 -16.12 40.44
C GLY A 217 -5.84 -16.13 40.03
N GLN A 218 -5.05 -15.37 40.76
CA GLN A 218 -3.59 -15.37 40.84
C GLN A 218 -2.83 -14.38 39.94
N ASN A 219 -2.25 -13.41 40.64
CA ASN A 219 -1.24 -12.47 40.15
C ASN A 219 0.04 -13.22 39.77
N GLU A 220 0.36 -13.33 38.51
CA GLU A 220 1.73 -13.52 38.04
C GLU A 220 2.14 -12.37 37.12
N SER A 221 3.07 -11.57 37.63
CA SER A 221 3.72 -10.49 36.93
C SER A 221 4.65 -11.08 35.87
N VAL A 222 4.28 -10.93 34.60
CA VAL A 222 5.17 -11.24 33.47
C VAL A 222 6.26 -10.16 33.41
N LYS A 223 7.48 -10.50 33.85
CA LYS A 223 8.68 -9.70 33.65
C LYS A 223 9.06 -9.79 32.17
N LEU A 224 8.93 -8.70 31.45
CA LEU A 224 9.55 -8.54 30.15
C LEU A 224 11.08 -8.59 30.32
N ALA A 225 11.72 -9.57 29.72
CA ALA A 225 13.18 -9.67 29.68
C ALA A 225 13.76 -8.49 28.90
N LYS A 226 14.79 -7.88 29.50
CA LYS A 226 15.57 -6.77 28.92
C LYS A 226 16.35 -7.19 27.68
#